data_55da448a23caa80eb47820f06ec4b1f4
#
_entry.id   55da448a23caa80eb47820f06ec4b1f4
#
_cell.length_a   1.000
_cell.length_b   1.000
_cell.length_c   1.000
_cell.angle_alpha   90.00
_cell.angle_beta   90.00
_cell.angle_gamma   90.00
#
_symmetry.space_group_name_H-M   'P 1'
#
loop_
_entity.id
_entity.type
_entity.pdbx_description
1 polymer ?
#
loop_
_entity_poly.entity_id
_entity_poly.type
_entity_poly.pdbx_seq_one_letter_code
_entity_poly.pdbx_strand_id
1 'polypeptide(L)'
;IIVPSYDSEGQLNFFVGRDFYNSKMKYRNTPTTKNVIGFELFINWDEPIILCEGVFDAMSFKRNAIPLFGKTVMSLLQKKIIESKVKTIYLALDNDALQDAVKITENFINNGIEVRMMEFKEKDPNEVGFKNLLYLINRTQQTRFSDLMRMKLNGATKKHMEI
;
A
#
# COMPACT_ATOMS: atom_id res chain seq x y z
N ILE A 1 4.50 7.65 19.77
CA ILE A 1 5.03 8.16 18.50
C ILE A 1 3.86 8.72 17.70
N ILE A 2 4.01 9.91 17.13
CA ILE A 2 3.04 10.52 16.22
C ILE A 2 3.71 10.68 14.86
N VAL A 3 3.04 10.17 13.82
CA VAL A 3 3.48 10.31 12.42
C VAL A 3 2.46 11.18 11.70
N PRO A 4 2.79 12.44 11.38
CA PRO A 4 1.91 13.34 10.65
C PRO A 4 1.97 13.03 9.14
N SER A 5 0.86 13.29 8.46
CA SER A 5 0.75 13.26 7.00
C SER A 5 0.25 14.62 6.52
N TYR A 6 0.83 15.11 5.45
CA TYR A 6 0.51 16.41 4.87
C TYR A 6 0.05 16.25 3.42
N ASP A 7 -0.88 17.09 3.00
CA ASP A 7 -1.31 17.20 1.60
C ASP A 7 -0.28 17.92 0.72
N SER A 8 -0.60 18.08 -0.56
CA SER A 8 0.27 18.76 -1.53
C SER A 8 0.56 20.24 -1.21
N GLU A 9 -0.27 20.88 -0.39
CA GLU A 9 -0.13 22.29 0.03
C GLU A 9 0.61 22.42 1.37
N GLY A 10 1.01 21.31 1.98
CA GLY A 10 1.70 21.26 3.25
C GLY A 10 0.77 21.39 4.47
N GLN A 11 -0.53 21.17 4.29
CA GLN A 11 -1.49 21.17 5.38
C GLN A 11 -1.62 19.76 5.98
N LEU A 12 -1.73 19.68 7.31
CA LEU A 12 -1.93 18.42 8.00
C LEU A 12 -3.28 17.80 7.59
N ASN A 13 -3.24 16.67 6.86
CA ASN A 13 -4.43 15.96 6.40
C ASN A 13 -4.77 14.71 7.23
N PHE A 14 -3.76 14.10 7.87
CA PHE A 14 -3.93 12.93 8.73
C PHE A 14 -2.80 12.81 9.74
N PHE A 15 -2.97 12.04 10.80
CA PHE A 15 -1.88 11.55 11.63
C PHE A 15 -2.17 10.14 12.16
N VAL A 16 -1.12 9.38 12.40
CA VAL A 16 -1.18 8.10 13.09
C VAL A 16 -0.40 8.23 14.39
N GLY A 17 -1.08 8.00 15.51
CA GLY A 17 -0.45 7.83 16.81
C GLY A 17 -0.22 6.36 17.12
N ARG A 18 1.02 5.98 17.47
CA ARG A 18 1.33 4.63 17.96
C ARG A 18 1.80 4.68 19.38
N ASP A 19 1.17 3.87 20.23
CA ASP A 19 1.62 3.73 21.61
C ASP A 19 2.98 3.03 21.67
N PHE A 20 3.81 3.52 22.58
CA PHE A 20 5.15 3.03 22.85
C PHE A 20 5.23 2.18 24.12
N TYR A 21 4.20 2.28 24.99
CA TYR A 21 4.21 1.71 26.34
C TYR A 21 3.34 0.45 26.50
N ASN A 22 2.97 -0.22 25.41
CA ASN A 22 2.14 -1.43 25.44
C ASN A 22 0.75 -1.26 26.08
N SER A 23 0.10 -0.11 25.90
CA SER A 23 -1.29 0.06 26.31
C SER A 23 -2.24 -0.83 25.51
N LYS A 24 -3.47 -0.99 26.02
CA LYS A 24 -4.52 -1.74 25.32
C LYS A 24 -4.85 -1.16 23.91
N MET A 25 -4.57 0.13 23.71
CA MET A 25 -4.82 0.84 22.46
C MET A 25 -3.52 1.12 21.72
N LYS A 26 -3.10 0.20 20.85
CA LYS A 26 -1.83 0.31 20.10
C LYS A 26 -1.77 1.50 19.14
N TYR A 27 -2.90 1.88 18.54
CA TYR A 27 -2.99 2.95 17.56
C TYR A 27 -4.08 3.95 17.89
N ARG A 28 -3.81 5.22 17.67
CA ARG A 28 -4.76 6.32 17.75
C ARG A 28 -4.56 7.24 16.55
N ASN A 29 -5.54 7.25 15.68
CA ASN A 29 -5.50 8.01 14.43
C ASN A 29 -6.34 9.27 14.55
N THR A 30 -6.16 10.18 13.58
CA THR A 30 -7.05 11.33 13.42
C THR A 30 -8.52 10.86 13.38
N PRO A 31 -9.44 11.47 14.13
CA PRO A 31 -10.86 11.14 14.11
C PRO A 31 -11.55 11.74 12.87
N THR A 32 -11.06 11.38 11.68
CA THR A 32 -11.58 11.85 10.40
C THR A 32 -11.57 10.73 9.37
N THR A 33 -12.10 11.00 8.19
CA THR A 33 -12.10 10.03 7.09
C THR A 33 -10.67 9.67 6.67
N LYS A 34 -10.47 8.42 6.27
CA LYS A 34 -9.23 7.96 5.64
C LYS A 34 -9.17 8.28 4.14
N ASN A 35 -10.18 8.97 3.59
CA ASN A 35 -10.17 9.37 2.20
C ASN A 35 -9.28 10.61 2.00
N VAL A 36 -8.02 10.42 2.29
CA VAL A 36 -6.91 11.38 2.14
C VAL A 36 -5.76 10.69 1.41
N ILE A 37 -4.82 11.45 0.88
CA ILE A 37 -3.59 10.92 0.29
C ILE A 37 -2.50 11.00 1.34
N GLY A 38 -2.02 9.83 1.80
CA GLY A 38 -0.97 9.76 2.79
C GLY A 38 0.37 10.25 2.24
N PHE A 39 1.05 11.13 3.00
CA PHE A 39 2.37 11.67 2.65
C PHE A 39 2.44 12.42 1.32
N GLU A 40 1.32 12.94 0.83
CA GLU A 40 1.19 13.55 -0.51
C GLU A 40 2.26 14.62 -0.79
N LEU A 41 2.61 15.43 0.21
CA LEU A 41 3.65 16.45 0.14
C LEU A 41 5.00 15.92 -0.39
N PHE A 42 5.29 14.64 -0.14
CA PHE A 42 6.58 14.01 -0.46
C PHE A 42 6.50 13.08 -1.68
N ILE A 43 5.35 13.04 -2.38
CA ILE A 43 5.14 12.13 -3.51
C ILE A 43 5.49 12.81 -4.82
N ASN A 44 6.40 12.17 -5.56
CA ASN A 44 6.67 12.50 -6.94
C ASN A 44 5.79 11.61 -7.84
N TRP A 45 4.80 12.21 -8.48
CA TRP A 45 3.83 11.49 -9.31
C TRP A 45 4.38 11.06 -10.68
N ASP A 46 5.54 11.56 -11.09
CA ASP A 46 6.23 11.17 -12.33
C ASP A 46 7.06 9.88 -12.16
N GLU A 47 7.27 9.45 -10.93
CA GLU A 47 8.02 8.25 -10.57
C GLU A 47 7.10 7.10 -10.17
N PRO A 48 7.56 5.84 -10.24
CA PRO A 48 6.82 4.72 -9.68
C PRO A 48 6.45 4.95 -8.21
N ILE A 49 5.21 4.67 -7.83
CA ILE A 49 4.74 4.80 -6.46
C ILE A 49 4.65 3.44 -5.77
N ILE A 50 4.78 3.44 -4.45
CA ILE A 50 4.64 2.25 -3.62
C ILE A 50 3.42 2.46 -2.72
N LEU A 51 2.46 1.53 -2.75
CA LEU A 51 1.30 1.54 -1.87
C LEU A 51 1.50 0.55 -0.72
N CYS A 52 1.40 1.01 0.52
CA CYS A 52 1.60 0.23 1.74
C CYS A 52 0.38 0.31 2.65
N GLU A 53 0.17 -0.65 3.56
CA GLU A 53 -0.93 -0.58 4.52
C GLU A 53 -0.76 0.56 5.52
N GLY A 54 0.41 0.68 6.12
CA GLY A 54 0.68 1.56 7.24
C GLY A 54 1.77 2.60 7.00
N VAL A 55 1.82 3.58 7.89
CA VAL A 55 2.83 4.66 7.83
C VAL A 55 4.25 4.14 8.06
N PHE A 56 4.43 3.15 8.92
CA PHE A 56 5.76 2.59 9.22
C PHE A 56 6.29 1.77 8.04
N ASP A 57 5.40 1.07 7.31
CA ASP A 57 5.77 0.36 6.09
C ASP A 57 6.21 1.34 5.02
N ALA A 58 5.42 2.40 4.78
CA ALA A 58 5.77 3.45 3.83
C ALA A 58 7.11 4.12 4.18
N MET A 59 7.34 4.45 5.45
CA MET A 59 8.61 5.02 5.91
C MET A 59 9.80 4.09 5.72
N SER A 60 9.60 2.76 5.77
CA SER A 60 10.67 1.77 5.59
C SER A 60 11.25 1.78 4.18
N PHE A 61 10.49 2.17 3.18
CA PHE A 61 10.94 2.32 1.80
C PHE A 61 11.83 3.55 1.58
N LYS A 62 11.73 4.58 2.43
CA LYS A 62 12.51 5.85 2.33
C LYS A 62 12.44 6.51 0.96
N ARG A 63 11.35 6.33 0.22
CA ARG A 63 11.11 6.89 -1.12
C ARG A 63 9.61 6.97 -1.37
N ASN A 64 9.20 7.16 -2.54
CA ASN A 64 7.87 7.44 -3.10
C ASN A 64 6.78 6.44 -2.65
N ALA A 65 6.49 6.38 -1.34
CA ALA A 65 5.59 5.41 -0.73
C ALA A 65 4.41 6.10 -0.04
N ILE A 66 3.21 5.61 -0.32
CA ILE A 66 1.93 6.14 0.15
C ILE A 66 1.29 5.14 1.12
N PRO A 67 1.08 5.50 2.39
CA PRO A 67 0.31 4.68 3.30
C PRO A 67 -1.19 4.77 2.99
N LEU A 68 -1.86 3.62 2.91
CA LEU A 68 -3.31 3.52 2.70
C LEU A 68 -4.12 3.72 3.97
N PHE A 69 -3.46 3.72 5.14
CA PHE A 69 -4.10 3.71 6.46
C PHE A 69 -5.08 2.52 6.65
N GLY A 70 -4.82 1.43 5.94
CA GLY A 70 -5.59 0.18 5.90
C GLY A 70 -5.35 -0.57 4.59
N LYS A 71 -6.26 -1.46 4.22
CA LYS A 71 -6.11 -2.39 3.08
C LYS A 71 -6.80 -1.93 1.79
N THR A 72 -7.34 -0.72 1.77
CA THR A 72 -8.17 -0.24 0.65
C THR A 72 -7.62 1.07 0.09
N VAL A 73 -7.53 1.16 -1.24
CA VAL A 73 -7.25 2.42 -1.93
C VAL A 73 -8.54 3.24 -1.96
N MET A 74 -8.54 4.36 -1.26
CA MET A 74 -9.69 5.26 -1.19
C MET A 74 -9.84 6.07 -2.49
N SER A 75 -11.05 6.55 -2.75
CA SER A 75 -11.43 7.19 -4.03
C SER A 75 -10.56 8.39 -4.41
N LEU A 76 -10.18 9.21 -3.43
CA LEU A 76 -9.32 10.38 -3.67
C LEU A 76 -7.94 9.97 -4.20
N LEU A 77 -7.30 8.99 -3.55
CA LEU A 77 -6.00 8.48 -3.98
C LEU A 77 -6.10 7.79 -5.35
N GLN A 78 -7.13 6.95 -5.56
CA GLN A 78 -7.34 6.29 -6.85
C GLN A 78 -7.48 7.30 -7.99
N LYS A 79 -8.31 8.32 -7.79
CA LYS A 79 -8.50 9.39 -8.77
C LYS A 79 -7.19 10.12 -9.06
N LYS A 80 -6.44 10.50 -8.03
CA LYS A 80 -5.16 11.19 -8.16
C LYS A 80 -4.14 10.38 -8.96
N ILE A 81 -4.00 9.08 -8.66
CA ILE A 81 -3.10 8.17 -9.38
C ILE A 81 -3.42 8.14 -10.89
N ILE A 82 -4.70 8.03 -11.23
CA ILE A 82 -5.15 7.96 -12.63
C ILE A 82 -4.92 9.31 -13.33
N GLU A 83 -5.30 10.42 -12.70
CA GLU A 83 -5.15 11.78 -13.25
C GLU A 83 -3.69 12.18 -13.43
N SER A 84 -2.82 11.77 -12.50
CA SER A 84 -1.37 11.99 -12.59
C SER A 84 -0.68 11.06 -13.60
N LYS A 85 -1.41 10.15 -14.25
CA LYS A 85 -0.88 9.22 -15.26
C LYS A 85 0.30 8.39 -14.75
N VAL A 86 0.25 8.00 -13.48
CA VAL A 86 1.26 7.11 -12.88
C VAL A 86 1.39 5.85 -13.74
N LYS A 87 2.60 5.47 -14.11
CA LYS A 87 2.87 4.34 -15.00
C LYS A 87 2.97 3.02 -14.25
N THR A 88 3.58 3.03 -13.08
CA THR A 88 3.92 1.81 -12.33
C THR A 88 3.60 1.98 -10.85
N ILE A 89 2.92 0.98 -10.30
CA ILE A 89 2.62 0.86 -8.88
C ILE A 89 3.28 -0.39 -8.32
N TYR A 90 4.04 -0.26 -7.24
CA TYR A 90 4.43 -1.37 -6.39
C TYR A 90 3.41 -1.50 -5.27
N LEU A 91 2.80 -2.68 -5.15
CA LEU A 91 1.81 -2.94 -4.11
C LEU A 91 2.47 -3.79 -3.01
N ALA A 92 2.69 -3.18 -1.85
CA ALA A 92 3.40 -3.71 -0.71
C ALA A 92 2.45 -3.83 0.49
N LEU A 93 1.48 -4.75 0.39
CA LEU A 93 0.52 -5.05 1.46
C LEU A 93 0.99 -6.26 2.27
N ASP A 94 0.48 -6.40 3.48
CA ASP A 94 0.75 -7.54 4.35
C ASP A 94 0.26 -8.85 3.72
N ASN A 95 0.88 -9.96 4.07
CA ASN A 95 0.58 -11.28 3.48
C ASN A 95 -0.87 -11.73 3.69
N ASP A 96 -1.56 -11.23 4.71
CA ASP A 96 -2.97 -11.53 4.98
C ASP A 96 -3.95 -10.70 4.15
N ALA A 97 -3.48 -9.72 3.39
CA ALA A 97 -4.26 -8.82 2.55
C ALA A 97 -4.35 -9.26 1.06
N LEU A 98 -4.05 -10.52 0.74
CA LEU A 98 -3.98 -10.99 -0.66
C LEU A 98 -5.25 -10.71 -1.46
N GLN A 99 -6.43 -10.87 -0.88
CA GLN A 99 -7.70 -10.62 -1.58
C GLN A 99 -7.90 -9.14 -1.92
N ASP A 100 -7.48 -8.24 -1.01
CA ASP A 100 -7.53 -6.80 -1.24
C ASP A 100 -6.48 -6.39 -2.28
N ALA A 101 -5.27 -6.96 -2.18
CA ALA A 101 -4.21 -6.77 -3.16
C ALA A 101 -4.65 -7.15 -4.58
N VAL A 102 -5.34 -8.29 -4.74
CA VAL A 102 -5.88 -8.74 -6.05
C VAL A 102 -6.90 -7.74 -6.59
N LYS A 103 -7.83 -7.24 -5.76
CA LYS A 103 -8.84 -6.24 -6.19
C LYS A 103 -8.19 -4.92 -6.60
N ILE A 104 -7.24 -4.43 -5.81
CA ILE A 104 -6.49 -3.20 -6.10
C ILE A 104 -5.74 -3.36 -7.42
N THR A 105 -5.03 -4.48 -7.60
CA THR A 105 -4.25 -4.76 -8.80
C THR A 105 -5.14 -4.82 -10.04
N GLU A 106 -6.26 -5.54 -9.97
CA GLU A 106 -7.22 -5.62 -11.08
C GLU A 106 -7.74 -4.23 -11.48
N ASN A 107 -8.11 -3.41 -10.50
CA ASN A 107 -8.60 -2.06 -10.76
C ASN A 107 -7.56 -1.21 -11.50
N PHE A 108 -6.31 -1.20 -11.06
CA PHE A 108 -5.27 -0.40 -11.71
C PHE A 108 -4.83 -0.94 -13.07
N ILE A 109 -4.75 -2.25 -13.24
CA ILE A 109 -4.49 -2.87 -14.57
C ILE A 109 -5.59 -2.49 -15.57
N ASN A 110 -6.86 -2.50 -15.16
CA ASN A 110 -7.98 -2.08 -16.00
C ASN A 110 -7.92 -0.59 -16.39
N ASN A 111 -7.20 0.22 -15.63
CA ASN A 111 -6.93 1.63 -15.95
C ASN A 111 -5.59 1.81 -16.70
N GLY A 112 -4.97 0.74 -17.19
CA GLY A 112 -3.74 0.80 -17.99
C GLY A 112 -2.47 1.05 -17.19
N ILE A 113 -2.50 0.85 -15.86
CA ILE A 113 -1.36 1.06 -14.97
C ILE A 113 -0.66 -0.28 -14.73
N GLU A 114 0.65 -0.32 -14.86
CA GLU A 114 1.46 -1.47 -14.49
C GLU A 114 1.46 -1.66 -12.98
N VAL A 115 1.10 -2.85 -12.50
CA VAL A 115 1.14 -3.19 -11.08
C VAL A 115 2.14 -4.30 -10.83
N ARG A 116 2.94 -4.15 -9.79
CA ARG A 116 3.92 -5.12 -9.31
C ARG A 116 3.62 -5.45 -7.86
N MET A 117 3.02 -6.63 -7.64
CA MET A 117 2.75 -7.12 -6.28
C MET A 117 4.05 -7.60 -5.64
N MET A 118 4.39 -7.02 -4.50
CA MET A 118 5.57 -7.41 -3.72
C MET A 118 5.20 -8.55 -2.78
N GLU A 119 6.04 -9.58 -2.73
CA GLU A 119 5.89 -10.70 -1.81
C GLU A 119 6.99 -10.63 -0.74
N PHE A 120 6.60 -10.75 0.50
CA PHE A 120 7.50 -10.72 1.65
C PHE A 120 7.57 -12.10 2.30
N LYS A 121 8.76 -12.52 2.73
CA LYS A 121 8.93 -13.69 3.60
C LYS A 121 8.59 -13.35 5.04
N GLU A 122 8.88 -12.11 5.41
CA GLU A 122 8.55 -11.47 6.68
C GLU A 122 7.06 -11.12 6.72
N LYS A 123 6.59 -10.69 7.88
CA LYS A 123 5.18 -10.35 8.07
C LYS A 123 4.77 -9.11 7.27
N ASP A 124 5.58 -8.09 7.33
CA ASP A 124 5.31 -6.78 6.74
C ASP A 124 6.61 -6.11 6.24
N PRO A 125 6.51 -5.05 5.40
CA PRO A 125 7.66 -4.33 4.86
C PRO A 125 8.61 -3.76 5.91
N ASN A 126 8.10 -3.35 7.07
CA ASN A 126 8.92 -2.78 8.12
C ASN A 126 9.90 -3.80 8.73
N GLU A 127 9.53 -5.09 8.77
CA GLU A 127 10.40 -6.17 9.26
C GLU A 127 11.49 -6.55 8.24
N VAL A 128 11.25 -6.35 6.94
CA VAL A 128 12.20 -6.68 5.85
C VAL A 128 13.47 -5.84 5.91
N GLY A 129 13.34 -4.56 6.25
CA GLY A 129 14.45 -3.60 6.27
C GLY A 129 14.83 -3.03 4.89
N PHE A 130 15.31 -1.78 4.89
CA PHE A 130 15.47 -0.96 3.68
C PHE A 130 16.31 -1.61 2.56
N LYS A 131 17.46 -2.23 2.88
CA LYS A 131 18.32 -2.86 1.85
C LYS A 131 17.61 -3.99 1.12
N ASN A 132 16.88 -4.82 1.85
CA ASN A 132 16.14 -5.94 1.29
C ASN A 132 14.92 -5.44 0.50
N LEU A 133 14.26 -4.38 0.96
CA LEU A 133 13.16 -3.74 0.22
C LEU A 133 13.64 -3.20 -1.14
N LEU A 134 14.79 -2.55 -1.21
CA LEU A 134 15.39 -2.12 -2.48
C LEU A 134 15.68 -3.30 -3.42
N TYR A 135 16.23 -4.38 -2.88
CA TYR A 135 16.47 -5.59 -3.64
C TYR A 135 15.17 -6.18 -4.19
N LEU A 136 14.12 -6.23 -3.37
CA LEU A 136 12.80 -6.73 -3.78
C LEU A 136 12.18 -5.85 -4.87
N ILE A 137 12.20 -4.52 -4.75
CA ILE A 137 11.69 -3.59 -5.77
C ILE A 137 12.33 -3.92 -7.13
N ASN A 138 13.66 -4.09 -7.18
CA ASN A 138 14.38 -4.34 -8.43
C ASN A 138 14.08 -5.72 -9.04
N ARG A 139 13.58 -6.67 -8.27
CA ARG A 139 13.28 -8.04 -8.72
C ARG A 139 11.80 -8.34 -8.91
N THR A 140 10.92 -7.52 -8.32
CA THR A 140 9.48 -7.72 -8.44
C THR A 140 9.05 -7.49 -9.88
N GLN A 141 8.49 -8.53 -10.48
CA GLN A 141 8.01 -8.49 -11.86
C GLN A 141 6.61 -7.91 -11.94
N GLN A 142 6.23 -7.47 -13.14
CA GLN A 142 4.87 -7.04 -13.43
C GLN A 142 3.89 -8.19 -13.19
N THR A 143 2.82 -7.90 -12.45
CA THR A 143 1.70 -8.82 -12.26
C THR A 143 0.82 -8.81 -13.50
N ARG A 144 0.72 -9.95 -14.18
CA ARG A 144 -0.09 -10.12 -15.39
C ARG A 144 -1.52 -10.48 -15.01
N PHE A 145 -2.45 -10.26 -15.93
CA PHE A 145 -3.84 -10.66 -15.74
C PHE A 145 -3.98 -12.18 -15.50
N SER A 146 -3.14 -13.01 -16.14
CA SER A 146 -3.07 -14.46 -15.90
C SER A 146 -2.71 -14.81 -14.44
N ASP A 147 -1.83 -14.02 -13.82
CA ASP A 147 -1.42 -14.22 -12.43
C ASP A 147 -2.58 -13.91 -11.49
N LEU A 148 -3.32 -12.83 -11.76
CA LEU A 148 -4.53 -12.47 -11.01
C LEU A 148 -5.59 -13.57 -11.09
N MET A 149 -5.84 -14.12 -12.29
CA MET A 149 -6.81 -15.22 -12.46
C MET A 149 -6.42 -16.45 -11.65
N ARG A 150 -5.12 -16.80 -11.65
CA ARG A 150 -4.61 -17.90 -10.84
C ARG A 150 -4.79 -17.66 -9.33
N MET A 151 -4.51 -16.43 -8.86
CA MET A 151 -4.69 -16.05 -7.46
C MET A 151 -6.16 -16.11 -7.04
N LYS A 152 -7.08 -15.64 -7.89
CA LYS A 152 -8.53 -15.72 -7.64
C LYS A 152 -9.02 -17.16 -7.54
N LEU A 153 -8.59 -18.04 -8.45
CA LEU A 153 -8.96 -19.46 -8.45
C LEU A 153 -8.44 -20.17 -7.21
N ASN A 154 -7.19 -19.96 -6.83
CA ASN A 154 -6.59 -20.55 -5.63
C ASN A 154 -7.26 -20.05 -4.35
N GLY A 155 -7.65 -18.77 -4.28
CA GLY A 155 -8.39 -18.19 -3.17
C GLY A 155 -9.81 -18.75 -3.04
N ALA A 156 -10.48 -19.04 -4.15
CA ALA A 156 -11.80 -19.68 -4.16
C ALA A 156 -11.75 -21.12 -3.67
N THR A 157 -10.71 -21.88 -4.04
CA THR A 157 -10.54 -23.28 -3.66
C THR A 157 -10.30 -23.43 -2.15
N LYS A 158 -9.51 -22.54 -1.52
CA LYS A 158 -9.31 -22.54 -0.06
C LYS A 158 -10.60 -22.30 0.72
N LYS A 159 -11.48 -21.42 0.22
CA LYS A 159 -12.75 -21.09 0.87
C LYS A 159 -13.77 -22.25 0.86
N HIS A 160 -13.66 -23.20 -0.09
CA HIS A 160 -14.49 -24.39 -0.16
C HIS A 160 -13.96 -25.57 0.65
N MET A 161 -12.72 -25.52 1.14
CA MET A 161 -12.13 -26.59 1.98
C MET A 161 -12.26 -26.30 3.50
N GLU A 162 -12.74 -25.12 3.87
CA GLU A 162 -12.96 -24.71 5.28
C GLU A 162 -14.44 -24.78 5.70
N ILE A 163 -15.30 -25.44 4.91
CA ILE A 163 -16.69 -25.82 5.22
C ILE A 163 -16.74 -27.36 5.35
#